data_3dc523db6e3813472e42f16523081698
#
_entry.id   3dc523db6e3813472e42f16523081698
#
_cell.length_a   1.000
_cell.length_b   1.000
_cell.length_c   1.000
_cell.angle_alpha   90.00
_cell.angle_beta   90.00
_cell.angle_gamma   90.00
#
_symmetry.space_group_name_H-M   'P 1'
#
loop_
_entity.id
_entity.type
_entity.pdbx_description
1 polymer ?
#
loop_
_entity_poly.entity_id
_entity_poly.type
_entity_poly.pdbx_seq_one_letter_code
_entity_poly.pdbx_strand_id
1 'polypeptide(L)'
;MEMLAAFPATSPAHDLLQRLFDEQYIVEDGKVVLRDKKEVKADSLQNPNDPDATYRAKNAQKVQGYVTNITETVEEGKPNIITFVQVETAVFADCHFLQEAVENSERVTYSTIEDLYADGAYQSPDNREFVKNHNAMQLKTGKMQGGCRWELIPRDEDGLTIREIATGNTYEAVKAVTKQGSRMRWRIPWNNKTGWRYFEDKDIKAYQLRKQIESLPLEEQHKRNNVEAAMFQYSFHTRNGKTLYRGLLKHRMHIADVCG
;
A
#
# COMPACT_ATOMS: atom_id res chain seq x y z
N MET A 1 -6.69 -35.66 -13.50
CA MET A 1 -5.84 -35.68 -14.71
C MET A 1 -6.62 -36.13 -15.93
N GLU A 2 -7.47 -37.15 -15.88
CA GLU A 2 -8.28 -37.60 -17.01
C GLU A 2 -9.25 -36.56 -17.59
N MET A 3 -9.81 -35.66 -16.71
CA MET A 3 -10.71 -34.60 -17.19
C MET A 3 -10.01 -33.54 -18.07
N LEU A 4 -8.72 -33.26 -17.84
CA LEU A 4 -7.95 -32.33 -18.69
C LEU A 4 -7.65 -32.92 -20.08
N ALA A 5 -7.48 -34.24 -20.17
CA ALA A 5 -7.25 -34.93 -21.44
C ALA A 5 -8.47 -34.89 -22.39
N ALA A 6 -9.66 -34.59 -21.87
CA ALA A 6 -10.88 -34.50 -22.69
C ALA A 6 -11.04 -33.16 -23.42
N PHE A 7 -10.22 -32.14 -23.08
CA PHE A 7 -10.27 -30.83 -23.77
C PHE A 7 -9.08 -30.66 -24.72
N PRO A 8 -9.27 -29.97 -25.85
CA PRO A 8 -8.16 -29.63 -26.72
C PRO A 8 -7.11 -28.82 -25.98
N ALA A 9 -5.85 -29.24 -25.99
CA ALA A 9 -4.74 -28.60 -25.28
C ALA A 9 -4.46 -27.13 -25.70
N THR A 10 -5.11 -26.64 -26.73
CA THR A 10 -4.99 -25.28 -27.27
C THR A 10 -6.20 -24.39 -26.95
N SER A 11 -7.11 -24.85 -26.11
CA SER A 11 -8.30 -24.09 -25.75
C SER A 11 -8.04 -23.16 -24.58
N PRO A 12 -8.45 -21.85 -24.59
CA PRO A 12 -8.36 -20.96 -23.44
C PRO A 12 -9.05 -21.52 -22.19
N ALA A 13 -10.08 -22.31 -22.34
CA ALA A 13 -10.74 -22.99 -21.22
C ALA A 13 -9.86 -24.08 -20.59
N HIS A 14 -9.03 -24.77 -21.39
CA HIS A 14 -8.05 -25.73 -20.90
C HIS A 14 -6.97 -25.01 -20.05
N ASP A 15 -6.46 -23.89 -20.54
CA ASP A 15 -5.43 -23.11 -19.82
C ASP A 15 -5.94 -22.59 -18.47
N LEU A 16 -7.19 -22.11 -18.43
CA LEU A 16 -7.82 -21.70 -17.18
C LEU A 16 -8.06 -22.86 -16.20
N LEU A 17 -8.43 -24.02 -16.72
CA LEU A 17 -8.62 -25.22 -15.89
C LEU A 17 -7.29 -25.74 -15.35
N GLN A 18 -6.24 -25.75 -16.19
CA GLN A 18 -4.88 -26.08 -15.76
C GLN A 18 -4.39 -25.12 -14.70
N ARG A 19 -4.53 -23.80 -14.92
CA ARG A 19 -4.20 -22.76 -13.94
C ARG A 19 -4.92 -22.97 -12.62
N LEU A 20 -6.24 -23.21 -12.65
CA LEU A 20 -7.04 -23.49 -11.45
C LEU A 20 -6.49 -24.70 -10.69
N PHE A 21 -6.15 -25.77 -11.42
CA PHE A 21 -5.62 -26.98 -10.82
C PHE A 21 -4.26 -26.72 -10.13
N ASP A 22 -3.34 -26.11 -10.85
CA ASP A 22 -1.98 -25.86 -10.35
C ASP A 22 -1.96 -24.91 -9.15
N GLU A 23 -2.87 -23.94 -9.11
CA GLU A 23 -2.92 -22.92 -8.06
C GLU A 23 -3.69 -23.37 -6.80
N GLN A 24 -4.73 -24.20 -6.95
CA GLN A 24 -5.64 -24.51 -5.85
C GLN A 24 -5.61 -25.97 -5.39
N TYR A 25 -5.04 -26.87 -6.17
CA TYR A 25 -5.00 -28.30 -5.86
C TYR A 25 -3.56 -28.84 -5.84
N ILE A 26 -3.39 -29.94 -5.14
CA ILE A 26 -2.17 -30.77 -5.12
C ILE A 26 -2.55 -32.24 -5.31
N VAL A 27 -1.59 -33.06 -5.69
CA VAL A 27 -1.77 -34.51 -5.76
C VAL A 27 -0.98 -35.14 -4.60
N GLU A 28 -1.69 -35.72 -3.66
CA GLU A 28 -1.15 -36.48 -2.53
C GLU A 28 -1.62 -37.94 -2.62
N ASP A 29 -0.68 -38.85 -2.55
CA ASP A 29 -0.96 -40.29 -2.64
C ASP A 29 -1.87 -40.71 -3.82
N GLY A 30 -1.67 -40.06 -4.98
CA GLY A 30 -2.46 -40.28 -6.18
C GLY A 30 -3.88 -39.67 -6.17
N LYS A 31 -4.24 -38.92 -5.13
CA LYS A 31 -5.53 -38.23 -5.01
C LYS A 31 -5.36 -36.72 -5.15
N VAL A 32 -6.32 -36.11 -5.82
CA VAL A 32 -6.39 -34.64 -5.91
C VAL A 32 -6.99 -34.09 -4.63
N VAL A 33 -6.23 -33.22 -3.95
CA VAL A 33 -6.60 -32.61 -2.67
C VAL A 33 -6.55 -31.09 -2.82
N LEU A 34 -7.46 -30.37 -2.17
CA LEU A 34 -7.43 -28.92 -2.12
C LEU A 34 -6.24 -28.45 -1.28
N ARG A 35 -5.47 -27.45 -1.78
CA ARG A 35 -4.40 -26.80 -1.01
C ARG A 35 -4.94 -26.15 0.28
N ASP A 36 -4.10 -26.09 1.31
CA ASP A 36 -4.44 -25.28 2.48
C ASP A 36 -4.65 -23.82 2.07
N LYS A 37 -5.63 -23.17 2.71
CA LYS A 37 -5.95 -21.74 2.42
C LYS A 37 -4.76 -20.79 2.58
N LYS A 38 -3.77 -21.16 3.39
CA LYS A 38 -2.55 -20.35 3.59
C LYS A 38 -1.55 -20.50 2.46
N GLU A 39 -1.66 -21.55 1.67
CA GLU A 39 -0.77 -21.85 0.54
C GLU A 39 -1.32 -21.29 -0.79
N VAL A 40 -2.62 -21.02 -0.84
CA VAL A 40 -3.24 -20.38 -2.02
C VAL A 40 -2.83 -18.90 -2.07
N LYS A 41 -2.15 -18.52 -3.15
CA LYS A 41 -1.68 -17.14 -3.35
C LYS A 41 -2.85 -16.19 -3.62
N ALA A 42 -2.66 -14.92 -3.28
CA ALA A 42 -3.68 -13.88 -3.51
C ALA A 42 -3.91 -13.55 -4.99
N ASP A 43 -2.93 -13.84 -5.85
CA ASP A 43 -2.98 -13.70 -7.30
C ASP A 43 -3.55 -14.93 -8.02
N SER A 44 -3.92 -15.98 -7.27
CA SER A 44 -4.55 -17.17 -7.84
C SER A 44 -5.88 -16.85 -8.53
N LEU A 45 -6.28 -17.70 -9.47
CA LEU A 45 -7.53 -17.56 -10.23
C LEU A 45 -8.75 -17.48 -9.29
N GLN A 46 -9.37 -16.31 -9.24
CA GLN A 46 -10.54 -16.05 -8.42
C GLN A 46 -11.86 -16.24 -9.16
N ASN A 47 -11.84 -15.94 -10.47
CA ASN A 47 -13.04 -16.00 -11.32
C ASN A 47 -12.63 -16.38 -12.75
N PRO A 48 -13.10 -17.52 -13.30
CA PRO A 48 -12.76 -17.92 -14.67
C PRO A 48 -13.29 -16.97 -15.74
N ASN A 49 -14.31 -16.17 -15.43
CA ASN A 49 -14.84 -15.14 -16.33
C ASN A 49 -14.09 -13.80 -16.23
N ASP A 50 -13.18 -13.68 -15.27
CA ASP A 50 -12.34 -12.50 -15.04
C ASP A 50 -10.99 -12.97 -14.47
N PRO A 51 -10.15 -13.61 -15.31
CA PRO A 51 -8.93 -14.28 -14.86
C PRO A 51 -7.83 -13.32 -14.35
N ASP A 52 -7.94 -12.02 -14.67
CA ASP A 52 -7.01 -10.97 -14.20
C ASP A 52 -7.38 -10.48 -12.80
N ALA A 53 -8.64 -10.68 -12.37
CA ALA A 53 -9.09 -10.25 -11.05
C ALA A 53 -8.38 -11.04 -9.95
N THR A 54 -7.75 -10.32 -9.03
CA THR A 54 -7.02 -10.90 -7.89
C THR A 54 -7.70 -10.58 -6.56
N TYR A 55 -7.24 -11.20 -5.50
CA TYR A 55 -7.81 -11.05 -4.17
C TYR A 55 -6.96 -10.17 -3.26
N ARG A 56 -7.62 -9.24 -2.54
CA ARG A 56 -7.01 -8.40 -1.51
C ARG A 56 -7.90 -8.34 -0.27
N ALA A 57 -7.31 -8.45 0.90
CA ALA A 57 -7.96 -8.16 2.17
C ALA A 57 -7.35 -6.90 2.80
N LYS A 58 -8.16 -5.89 3.08
CA LYS A 58 -7.76 -4.66 3.76
C LYS A 58 -8.85 -4.27 4.77
N ASN A 59 -8.48 -4.04 6.03
CA ASN A 59 -9.41 -3.63 7.10
C ASN A 59 -10.65 -4.55 7.23
N ALA A 60 -10.44 -5.87 7.23
CA ALA A 60 -11.49 -6.90 7.25
C ALA A 60 -12.41 -6.90 6.01
N GLN A 61 -12.23 -6.01 5.06
CA GLN A 61 -12.92 -6.05 3.77
C GLN A 61 -12.16 -6.93 2.79
N LYS A 62 -12.89 -7.75 2.07
CA LYS A 62 -12.37 -8.64 1.02
C LYS A 62 -12.77 -8.07 -0.32
N VAL A 63 -11.80 -7.80 -1.17
CA VAL A 63 -11.99 -7.28 -2.52
C VAL A 63 -11.44 -8.28 -3.52
N GLN A 64 -12.22 -8.56 -4.55
CA GLN A 64 -11.77 -9.29 -5.74
C GLN A 64 -11.90 -8.34 -6.92
N GLY A 65 -10.82 -8.13 -7.65
CA GLY A 65 -10.82 -7.23 -8.80
C GLY A 65 -9.52 -6.47 -8.95
N TYR A 66 -9.63 -5.15 -8.97
CA TYR A 66 -8.59 -4.22 -9.38
C TYR A 66 -8.44 -3.08 -8.36
N VAL A 67 -7.30 -2.43 -8.40
CA VAL A 67 -7.03 -1.17 -7.70
C VAL A 67 -6.79 -0.07 -8.72
N THR A 68 -7.17 1.14 -8.37
CA THR A 68 -7.01 2.33 -9.20
C THR A 68 -6.23 3.37 -8.44
N ASN A 69 -5.29 4.01 -9.13
CA ASN A 69 -4.59 5.20 -8.67
C ASN A 69 -4.91 6.37 -9.61
N ILE A 70 -5.25 7.53 -9.05
CA ILE A 70 -5.48 8.78 -9.78
C ILE A 70 -4.44 9.78 -9.28
N THR A 71 -3.77 10.45 -10.20
CA THR A 71 -2.82 11.51 -9.92
C THR A 71 -3.31 12.80 -10.54
N GLU A 72 -3.33 13.86 -9.75
CA GLU A 72 -3.76 15.19 -10.19
C GLU A 72 -2.79 16.29 -9.74
N THR A 73 -2.79 17.41 -10.44
CA THR A 73 -2.09 18.61 -10.01
C THR A 73 -2.80 19.24 -8.82
N VAL A 74 -2.03 19.89 -7.95
CA VAL A 74 -2.56 20.72 -6.88
C VAL A 74 -1.73 22.01 -6.81
N GLU A 75 -2.31 23.09 -7.28
CA GLU A 75 -1.67 24.40 -7.28
C GLU A 75 -2.70 25.45 -6.82
N GLU A 76 -2.27 26.35 -5.94
CA GLU A 76 -3.16 27.36 -5.39
C GLU A 76 -3.71 28.29 -6.47
N GLY A 77 -5.03 28.50 -6.47
CA GLY A 77 -5.72 29.35 -7.43
C GLY A 77 -5.88 28.78 -8.85
N LYS A 78 -5.46 27.55 -9.07
CA LYS A 78 -5.64 26.85 -10.36
C LYS A 78 -6.55 25.62 -10.20
N PRO A 79 -7.26 25.22 -11.26
CA PRO A 79 -8.02 23.96 -11.23
C PRO A 79 -7.07 22.76 -11.16
N ASN A 80 -7.47 21.74 -10.43
CA ASN A 80 -6.76 20.47 -10.44
C ASN A 80 -7.01 19.76 -11.76
N ILE A 81 -5.95 19.20 -12.34
CA ILE A 81 -5.99 18.46 -13.60
C ILE A 81 -5.49 17.04 -13.33
N ILE A 82 -6.27 16.04 -13.73
CA ILE A 82 -5.84 14.65 -13.68
C ILE A 82 -4.71 14.48 -14.71
N THR A 83 -3.53 14.12 -14.23
CA THR A 83 -2.33 13.95 -15.06
C THR A 83 -2.05 12.51 -15.41
N PHE A 84 -2.46 11.59 -14.55
CA PHE A 84 -2.25 10.17 -14.79
C PHE A 84 -3.27 9.31 -14.04
N VAL A 85 -3.64 8.20 -14.68
CA VAL A 85 -4.54 7.19 -14.12
C VAL A 85 -3.94 5.81 -14.32
N GLN A 86 -3.90 5.02 -13.26
CA GLN A 86 -3.37 3.66 -13.29
C GLN A 86 -4.40 2.68 -12.77
N VAL A 87 -4.49 1.52 -13.39
CA VAL A 87 -5.31 0.40 -12.94
C VAL A 87 -4.47 -0.86 -12.95
N GLU A 88 -4.43 -1.53 -11.81
CA GLU A 88 -3.72 -2.77 -11.62
C GLU A 88 -4.58 -3.81 -10.91
N THR A 89 -4.11 -5.05 -10.87
CA THR A 89 -4.79 -6.13 -10.14
C THR A 89 -4.82 -5.83 -8.64
N ALA A 90 -5.82 -6.37 -7.90
CA ALA A 90 -6.01 -6.02 -6.49
C ALA A 90 -4.82 -6.35 -5.58
N VAL A 91 -3.95 -7.29 -5.95
CA VAL A 91 -2.71 -7.62 -5.22
C VAL A 91 -1.62 -6.58 -5.36
N PHE A 92 -1.70 -5.69 -6.36
CA PHE A 92 -0.71 -4.64 -6.57
C PHE A 92 -0.68 -3.70 -5.37
N ALA A 93 0.50 -3.47 -4.81
CA ALA A 93 0.63 -2.62 -3.63
C ALA A 93 0.59 -1.13 -4.02
N ASP A 94 -0.14 -0.33 -3.23
CA ASP A 94 -0.35 1.09 -3.49
C ASP A 94 0.97 1.86 -3.67
N CYS A 95 2.03 1.49 -2.94
CA CYS A 95 3.34 2.14 -3.05
C CYS A 95 4.02 2.00 -4.43
N HIS A 96 3.68 0.97 -5.20
CA HIS A 96 4.30 0.74 -6.50
C HIS A 96 3.77 1.67 -7.60
N PHE A 97 2.68 2.38 -7.36
CA PHE A 97 2.15 3.35 -8.33
C PHE A 97 2.98 4.63 -8.44
N LEU A 98 3.76 4.98 -7.41
CA LEU A 98 4.34 6.31 -7.25
C LEU A 98 5.29 6.70 -8.38
N GLN A 99 6.25 5.85 -8.70
CA GLN A 99 7.31 6.21 -9.66
C GLN A 99 6.73 6.51 -11.05
N GLU A 100 5.92 5.59 -11.58
CA GLU A 100 5.27 5.76 -12.87
C GLU A 100 4.33 6.97 -12.88
N ALA A 101 3.62 7.23 -11.76
CA ALA A 101 2.74 8.39 -11.63
C ALA A 101 3.52 9.71 -11.71
N VAL A 102 4.67 9.81 -11.05
CA VAL A 102 5.55 10.99 -11.10
C VAL A 102 6.07 11.21 -12.51
N GLU A 103 6.69 10.20 -13.13
CA GLU A 103 7.28 10.29 -14.46
C GLU A 103 6.25 10.69 -15.53
N ASN A 104 5.05 10.11 -15.49
CA ASN A 104 3.99 10.45 -16.43
C ASN A 104 3.41 11.84 -16.17
N SER A 105 3.24 12.25 -14.91
CA SER A 105 2.75 13.58 -14.60
C SER A 105 3.72 14.67 -15.06
N GLU A 106 5.02 14.51 -14.83
CA GLU A 106 6.04 15.44 -15.31
C GLU A 106 6.07 15.49 -16.84
N ARG A 107 5.92 14.35 -17.50
CA ARG A 107 5.86 14.28 -18.96
C ARG A 107 4.65 15.02 -19.54
N VAL A 108 3.47 14.91 -18.90
CA VAL A 108 2.23 15.53 -19.39
C VAL A 108 2.20 17.03 -19.08
N THR A 109 2.69 17.41 -17.91
CA THR A 109 2.69 18.83 -17.48
C THR A 109 3.90 19.62 -18.00
N TYR A 110 4.92 18.94 -18.53
CA TYR A 110 6.22 19.54 -18.89
C TYR A 110 6.86 20.31 -17.73
N SER A 111 6.61 19.86 -16.51
CA SER A 111 7.05 20.53 -15.29
C SER A 111 7.62 19.50 -14.31
N THR A 112 8.62 19.92 -13.55
CA THR A 112 9.20 19.12 -12.46
C THR A 112 8.30 19.20 -11.23
N ILE A 113 8.07 18.06 -10.57
CA ILE A 113 7.30 17.98 -9.35
C ILE A 113 8.21 18.29 -8.16
N GLU A 114 7.87 19.33 -7.38
CA GLU A 114 8.56 19.70 -6.15
C GLU A 114 7.96 18.99 -4.94
N ASP A 115 6.62 18.99 -4.85
CA ASP A 115 5.86 18.42 -3.75
C ASP A 115 4.90 17.34 -4.23
N LEU A 116 4.94 16.17 -3.60
CA LEU A 116 4.04 15.06 -3.86
C LEU A 116 3.22 14.74 -2.60
N TYR A 117 1.91 14.86 -2.71
CA TYR A 117 0.96 14.56 -1.63
C TYR A 117 0.34 13.19 -1.84
N ALA A 118 0.54 12.26 -0.90
CA ALA A 118 0.06 10.88 -1.04
C ALA A 118 -0.47 10.31 0.28
N ASP A 119 -1.02 9.09 0.26
CA ASP A 119 -1.37 8.34 1.48
C ASP A 119 -0.10 7.78 2.15
N GLY A 120 -0.19 7.49 3.45
CA GLY A 120 0.89 6.87 4.21
C GLY A 120 1.38 5.53 3.65
N ALA A 121 0.55 4.83 2.88
CA ALA A 121 0.93 3.61 2.19
C ALA A 121 2.07 3.79 1.18
N TYR A 122 2.26 5.02 0.67
CA TYR A 122 3.32 5.35 -0.30
C TYR A 122 4.70 5.55 0.33
N GLN A 123 4.81 5.57 1.66
CA GLN A 123 6.07 5.72 2.41
C GLN A 123 6.88 4.42 2.45
N SER A 124 7.16 3.80 1.30
CA SER A 124 8.07 2.66 1.21
C SER A 124 9.54 3.11 1.22
N PRO A 125 10.50 2.23 1.57
CA PRO A 125 11.93 2.53 1.43
C PRO A 125 12.32 2.94 0.01
N ASP A 126 11.83 2.21 -0.99
CA ASP A 126 12.12 2.43 -2.41
C ASP A 126 11.60 3.80 -2.88
N ASN A 127 10.38 4.16 -2.49
CA ASN A 127 9.82 5.46 -2.83
C ASN A 127 10.57 6.62 -2.15
N ARG A 128 11.03 6.44 -0.93
CA ARG A 128 11.87 7.45 -0.26
C ARG A 128 13.21 7.64 -0.95
N GLU A 129 13.80 6.57 -1.42
CA GLU A 129 15.05 6.62 -2.20
C GLU A 129 14.82 7.28 -3.55
N PHE A 130 13.75 6.89 -4.27
CA PHE A 130 13.35 7.50 -5.52
C PHE A 130 13.16 9.02 -5.37
N VAL A 131 12.32 9.45 -4.43
CA VAL A 131 12.02 10.88 -4.17
C VAL A 131 13.29 11.66 -3.83
N LYS A 132 14.17 11.10 -3.01
CA LYS A 132 15.46 11.74 -2.64
C LYS A 132 16.34 11.97 -3.87
N ASN A 133 16.35 11.03 -4.81
CA ASN A 133 17.18 11.09 -6.01
C ASN A 133 16.51 11.84 -7.17
N HIS A 134 15.19 12.10 -7.08
CA HIS A 134 14.40 12.72 -8.12
C HIS A 134 14.19 14.21 -7.84
N ASN A 135 15.12 15.05 -8.32
CA ASN A 135 15.06 16.51 -8.28
C ASN A 135 14.76 17.14 -6.88
N ALA A 136 15.21 16.49 -5.81
CA ALA A 136 14.95 16.91 -4.43
C ALA A 136 13.45 17.03 -4.07
N MET A 137 12.59 16.30 -4.78
CA MET A 137 11.14 16.23 -4.53
C MET A 137 10.84 15.85 -3.08
N GLN A 138 9.77 16.41 -2.52
CA GLN A 138 9.31 16.08 -1.16
C GLN A 138 8.06 15.22 -1.19
N LEU A 139 8.12 14.02 -0.60
CA LEU A 139 6.95 13.16 -0.40
C LEU A 139 6.26 13.53 0.92
N LYS A 140 5.14 14.24 0.83
CA LYS A 140 4.30 14.67 1.95
C LYS A 140 3.11 13.70 2.06
N THR A 141 2.97 13.03 3.20
CA THR A 141 1.87 12.11 3.41
C THR A 141 0.87 12.66 4.42
N GLY A 142 -0.39 12.27 4.28
CA GLY A 142 -1.44 12.69 5.18
C GLY A 142 -1.27 12.16 6.61
N LYS A 143 -2.04 12.71 7.54
CA LYS A 143 -2.00 12.37 8.97
C LYS A 143 -2.17 10.85 9.16
N MET A 144 -1.25 10.25 9.89
CA MET A 144 -1.34 8.84 10.27
C MET A 144 -2.55 8.62 11.20
N GLN A 145 -3.40 7.65 10.87
CA GLN A 145 -4.54 7.30 11.71
C GLN A 145 -4.09 6.71 13.04
N GLY A 146 -4.86 6.98 14.10
CA GLY A 146 -4.62 6.52 15.45
C GLY A 146 -3.69 7.43 16.26
N GLY A 147 -3.92 7.52 17.56
CA GLY A 147 -3.09 8.29 18.50
C GLY A 147 -1.72 7.65 18.70
N CYS A 148 -0.72 8.46 18.98
CA CYS A 148 0.57 7.99 19.45
C CYS A 148 0.50 7.74 20.95
N ARG A 149 0.83 6.54 21.40
CA ARG A 149 0.91 6.23 22.84
C ARG A 149 2.24 6.69 23.44
N TRP A 150 3.28 6.70 22.63
CA TRP A 150 4.66 6.93 23.04
C TRP A 150 5.30 8.04 22.23
N GLU A 151 6.01 8.91 22.90
CA GLU A 151 6.98 9.80 22.28
C GLU A 151 8.36 9.16 22.34
N LEU A 152 9.04 9.13 21.21
CA LEU A 152 10.38 8.55 21.06
C LEU A 152 11.34 9.69 20.76
N ILE A 153 12.10 10.11 21.77
CA ILE A 153 12.96 11.29 21.73
C ILE A 153 14.42 10.79 21.66
N PRO A 154 15.02 10.77 20.46
CA PRO A 154 16.45 10.47 20.36
C PRO A 154 17.25 11.50 21.15
N ARG A 155 18.22 11.03 21.90
CA ARG A 155 19.30 11.82 22.46
C ARG A 155 20.56 11.56 21.64
N ASP A 156 21.66 12.23 21.97
CA ASP A 156 22.93 12.06 21.30
C ASP A 156 23.19 10.63 20.85
N GLU A 157 24.22 10.37 20.10
CA GLU A 157 24.46 9.16 19.24
C GLU A 157 24.01 7.80 19.80
N ASP A 158 23.77 7.67 21.11
CA ASP A 158 23.51 6.41 21.79
C ASP A 158 22.34 6.40 22.80
N GLY A 159 21.51 7.44 22.84
CA GLY A 159 20.42 7.55 23.82
C GLY A 159 19.02 7.60 23.18
N LEU A 160 18.02 7.01 23.84
CA LEU A 160 16.60 7.15 23.50
C LEU A 160 15.78 7.35 24.78
N THR A 161 15.11 8.48 24.86
CA THR A 161 14.12 8.74 25.92
C THR A 161 12.73 8.42 25.37
N ILE A 162 11.94 7.72 26.16
CA ILE A 162 10.58 7.31 25.79
C ILE A 162 9.62 7.91 26.80
N ARG A 163 8.65 8.69 26.35
CA ARG A 163 7.60 9.27 27.18
C ARG A 163 6.24 8.66 26.86
N GLU A 164 5.54 8.18 27.84
CA GLU A 164 4.15 7.74 27.70
C GLU A 164 3.24 8.98 27.71
N ILE A 165 2.51 9.22 26.62
CA ILE A 165 1.71 10.44 26.44
C ILE A 165 0.57 10.52 27.46
N ALA A 166 -0.08 9.39 27.74
CA ALA A 166 -1.24 9.34 28.63
C ALA A 166 -0.91 9.62 30.09
N THR A 167 0.28 9.20 30.57
CA THR A 167 0.68 9.30 31.98
C THR A 167 1.73 10.37 32.21
N GLY A 168 2.40 10.84 31.15
CA GLY A 168 3.56 11.74 31.25
C GLY A 168 4.85 11.07 31.73
N ASN A 169 4.82 9.79 32.07
CA ASN A 169 5.98 9.07 32.56
C ASN A 169 7.09 9.01 31.50
N THR A 170 8.32 9.26 31.95
CA THR A 170 9.50 9.26 31.09
C THR A 170 10.44 8.14 31.49
N TYR A 171 10.97 7.46 30.51
CA TYR A 171 11.86 6.30 30.66
C TYR A 171 13.12 6.49 29.83
N GLU A 172 14.28 6.23 30.43
CA GLU A 172 15.54 6.08 29.70
C GLU A 172 15.59 4.67 29.12
N ALA A 173 15.63 4.57 27.79
CA ALA A 173 15.66 3.28 27.11
C ALA A 173 17.08 2.71 27.08
N VAL A 174 17.18 1.42 27.35
CA VAL A 174 18.45 0.68 27.32
C VAL A 174 18.54 -0.10 26.00
N LYS A 175 19.69 0.02 25.33
CA LYS A 175 19.97 -0.81 24.16
C LYS A 175 19.97 -2.29 24.53
N ALA A 176 19.36 -3.12 23.70
CA ALA A 176 19.30 -4.57 23.83
C ALA A 176 19.45 -5.22 22.45
N VAL A 177 20.13 -6.35 22.40
CA VAL A 177 20.28 -7.14 21.19
C VAL A 177 19.26 -8.29 21.22
N THR A 178 18.72 -8.67 20.07
CA THR A 178 17.83 -9.84 19.99
C THR A 178 18.61 -11.13 20.33
N LYS A 179 17.92 -12.16 20.83
CA LYS A 179 18.53 -13.45 21.15
C LYS A 179 19.32 -14.07 19.99
N GLN A 180 18.98 -13.72 18.75
CA GLN A 180 19.65 -14.17 17.53
C GLN A 180 20.82 -13.25 17.10
N GLY A 181 21.15 -12.20 17.90
CA GLY A 181 22.29 -11.33 17.66
C GLY A 181 22.19 -10.38 16.46
N SER A 182 21.09 -10.42 15.70
CA SER A 182 21.00 -9.77 14.39
C SER A 182 20.34 -8.38 14.38
N ARG A 183 19.64 -7.96 15.45
CA ARG A 183 18.94 -6.69 15.48
C ARG A 183 19.09 -5.95 16.79
N MET A 184 19.44 -4.67 16.69
CA MET A 184 19.40 -3.72 17.80
C MET A 184 17.96 -3.31 18.08
N ARG A 185 17.61 -3.19 19.35
CA ARG A 185 16.34 -2.67 19.83
C ARG A 185 16.52 -1.94 21.15
N TRP A 186 15.56 -1.09 21.47
CA TRP A 186 15.51 -0.37 22.73
C TRP A 186 14.49 -1.03 23.65
N ARG A 187 14.71 -1.01 24.95
CA ARG A 187 13.77 -1.54 25.94
C ARG A 187 13.60 -0.59 27.12
N ILE A 188 12.38 -0.55 27.66
CA ILE A 188 12.03 0.13 28.90
C ILE A 188 11.39 -0.87 29.86
N PRO A 189 11.46 -0.65 31.19
CA PRO A 189 10.69 -1.42 32.15
C PRO A 189 9.18 -1.27 31.89
N TRP A 190 8.45 -2.36 32.00
CA TRP A 190 7.01 -2.39 31.77
C TRP A 190 6.32 -3.24 32.85
N ASN A 191 5.00 -3.01 33.10
CA ASN A 191 4.20 -3.72 34.10
C ASN A 191 4.86 -3.76 35.49
N ASN A 192 5.04 -2.59 36.11
CA ASN A 192 5.65 -2.45 37.44
C ASN A 192 7.02 -3.14 37.56
N LYS A 193 7.82 -3.09 36.52
CA LYS A 193 9.16 -3.68 36.42
C LYS A 193 9.20 -5.21 36.28
N THR A 194 8.06 -5.88 36.05
CA THR A 194 8.02 -7.33 35.85
C THR A 194 8.25 -7.74 34.39
N GLY A 195 8.20 -6.80 33.45
CA GLY A 195 8.39 -7.04 32.02
C GLY A 195 9.18 -5.94 31.32
N TRP A 196 9.38 -6.12 30.03
CA TRP A 196 10.06 -5.18 29.16
C TRP A 196 9.18 -4.82 27.98
N ARG A 197 9.10 -3.55 27.63
CA ARG A 197 8.58 -3.04 26.36
C ARG A 197 9.74 -2.77 25.42
N TYR A 198 9.62 -3.23 24.18
CA TYR A 198 10.67 -3.07 23.17
C TYR A 198 10.24 -2.12 22.07
N PHE A 199 11.21 -1.36 21.56
CA PHE A 199 11.09 -0.45 20.43
C PHE A 199 12.25 -0.72 19.46
N GLU A 200 11.95 -0.70 18.17
CA GLU A 200 12.93 -0.92 17.10
C GLU A 200 13.14 0.39 16.32
N ASP A 201 14.16 0.43 15.47
CA ASP A 201 14.44 1.59 14.62
C ASP A 201 13.24 1.97 13.73
N LYS A 202 12.42 1.00 13.34
CA LYS A 202 11.19 1.25 12.60
C LYS A 202 10.19 2.09 13.39
N ASP A 203 10.10 1.89 14.72
CA ASP A 203 9.19 2.64 15.59
C ASP A 203 9.67 4.08 15.74
N ILE A 204 10.98 4.29 15.85
CA ILE A 204 11.59 5.62 15.89
C ILE A 204 11.34 6.36 14.57
N LYS A 205 11.60 5.72 13.44
CA LYS A 205 11.34 6.29 12.11
C LYS A 205 9.87 6.63 11.90
N ALA A 206 8.96 5.74 12.34
CA ALA A 206 7.52 5.98 12.26
C ALA A 206 7.09 7.16 13.14
N TYR A 207 7.67 7.31 14.34
CA TYR A 207 7.41 8.45 15.20
C TYR A 207 7.93 9.76 14.60
N GLN A 208 9.16 9.78 14.07
CA GLN A 208 9.75 10.95 13.41
C GLN A 208 8.90 11.38 12.20
N LEU A 209 8.48 10.43 11.37
CA LEU A 209 7.60 10.70 10.23
C LEU A 209 6.27 11.30 10.69
N ARG A 210 5.68 10.76 11.77
CA ARG A 210 4.45 11.31 12.35
C ARG A 210 4.64 12.76 12.80
N LYS A 211 5.73 13.08 13.48
CA LYS A 211 6.05 14.46 13.89
C LYS A 211 6.24 15.39 12.70
N GLN A 212 6.89 14.91 11.66
CA GLN A 212 7.08 15.65 10.42
C GLN A 212 5.72 15.97 9.75
N ILE A 213 4.81 14.99 9.71
CA ILE A 213 3.45 15.18 9.17
C ILE A 213 2.64 16.16 10.05
N GLU A 214 2.71 16.00 11.38
CA GLU A 214 2.01 16.89 12.34
C GLU A 214 2.51 18.33 12.29
N SER A 215 3.76 18.57 11.90
CA SER A 215 4.34 19.91 11.75
C SER A 215 3.94 20.62 10.46
N LEU A 216 3.35 19.91 9.48
CA LEU A 216 2.88 20.54 8.25
C LEU A 216 1.68 21.47 8.54
N PRO A 217 1.60 22.65 7.89
CA PRO A 217 0.42 23.51 7.95
C PRO A 217 -0.86 22.75 7.56
N LEU A 218 -1.99 23.13 8.14
CA LEU A 218 -3.28 22.48 7.85
C LEU A 218 -3.63 22.50 6.35
N GLU A 219 -3.32 23.58 5.68
CA GLU A 219 -3.52 23.74 4.23
C GLU A 219 -2.75 22.67 3.44
N GLU A 220 -1.50 22.45 3.81
CA GLU A 220 -0.67 21.41 3.20
C GLU A 220 -1.23 19.99 3.46
N GLN A 221 -1.74 19.75 4.67
CA GLN A 221 -2.36 18.46 5.01
C GLN A 221 -3.66 18.23 4.21
N HIS A 222 -4.38 19.30 3.85
CA HIS A 222 -5.63 19.21 3.10
C HIS A 222 -5.42 19.01 1.58
N LYS A 223 -4.27 19.40 1.03
CA LYS A 223 -3.99 19.22 -0.42
C LYS A 223 -4.17 17.77 -0.89
N ARG A 224 -3.82 16.80 -0.05
CA ARG A 224 -4.07 15.38 -0.32
C ARG A 224 -5.55 15.05 -0.52
N ASN A 225 -6.45 15.75 0.15
CA ASN A 225 -7.88 15.45 0.10
C ASN A 225 -8.50 15.79 -1.26
N ASN A 226 -7.83 16.58 -2.09
CA ASN A 226 -8.35 16.96 -3.40
C ASN A 226 -8.56 15.72 -4.28
N VAL A 227 -7.60 14.79 -4.30
CA VAL A 227 -7.72 13.54 -5.08
C VAL A 227 -8.87 12.64 -4.58
N GLU A 228 -9.29 12.78 -3.31
CA GLU A 228 -10.46 12.06 -2.79
C GLU A 228 -11.75 12.50 -3.49
N ALA A 229 -11.84 13.76 -3.94
CA ALA A 229 -12.97 14.24 -4.72
C ALA A 229 -13.01 13.59 -6.11
N ALA A 230 -11.88 13.48 -6.79
CA ALA A 230 -11.77 12.76 -8.07
C ALA A 230 -12.15 11.28 -7.92
N MET A 231 -11.65 10.62 -6.88
CA MET A 231 -12.02 9.23 -6.55
C MET A 231 -13.52 9.08 -6.24
N PHE A 232 -14.11 10.05 -5.54
CA PHE A 232 -15.54 10.06 -5.26
C PHE A 232 -16.35 10.22 -6.56
N GLN A 233 -15.98 11.14 -7.45
CA GLN A 233 -16.62 11.30 -8.76
C GLN A 233 -16.54 10.01 -9.58
N TYR A 234 -15.37 9.38 -9.64
CA TYR A 234 -15.24 8.08 -10.30
C TYR A 234 -16.19 7.03 -9.73
N SER A 235 -16.49 7.06 -8.42
CA SER A 235 -17.38 6.11 -7.78
C SER A 235 -18.81 6.12 -8.35
N PHE A 236 -19.28 7.25 -8.92
CA PHE A 236 -20.57 7.32 -9.58
C PHE A 236 -20.66 6.46 -10.85
N HIS A 237 -19.52 6.14 -11.47
CA HIS A 237 -19.45 5.24 -12.61
C HIS A 237 -19.37 3.76 -12.21
N THR A 238 -19.49 3.49 -10.90
CA THR A 238 -19.55 2.13 -10.35
C THR A 238 -20.88 1.87 -9.68
N ARG A 239 -21.34 0.63 -9.66
CA ARG A 239 -22.53 0.22 -8.89
C ARG A 239 -22.08 -0.54 -7.65
N ASN A 240 -22.18 0.08 -6.47
CA ASN A 240 -21.69 -0.50 -5.20
C ASN A 240 -20.21 -0.91 -5.27
N GLY A 241 -19.36 -0.06 -5.84
CA GLY A 241 -17.93 -0.34 -6.03
C GLY A 241 -17.63 -1.39 -7.10
N LYS A 242 -18.62 -1.75 -7.94
CA LYS A 242 -18.45 -2.71 -9.03
C LYS A 242 -18.61 -2.03 -10.37
N THR A 243 -17.68 -2.28 -11.27
CA THR A 243 -17.79 -1.88 -12.68
C THR A 243 -18.54 -2.94 -13.49
N LEU A 244 -19.03 -2.56 -14.66
CA LEU A 244 -19.69 -3.48 -15.61
C LEU A 244 -18.69 -4.26 -16.46
N TYR A 245 -17.41 -3.96 -16.35
CA TYR A 245 -16.37 -4.52 -17.19
C TYR A 245 -15.62 -5.66 -16.48
N ARG A 246 -14.99 -6.53 -17.28
CA ARG A 246 -14.11 -7.60 -16.83
C ARG A 246 -12.81 -7.53 -17.62
N GLY A 247 -11.70 -7.92 -16.99
CA GLY A 247 -10.36 -7.87 -17.56
C GLY A 247 -9.67 -6.53 -17.36
N LEU A 248 -8.39 -6.57 -17.03
CA LEU A 248 -7.57 -5.42 -16.70
C LEU A 248 -7.58 -4.35 -17.81
N LEU A 249 -7.49 -4.75 -19.06
CA LEU A 249 -7.48 -3.83 -20.21
C LEU A 249 -8.76 -2.97 -20.27
N LYS A 250 -9.93 -3.60 -20.10
CA LYS A 250 -11.20 -2.87 -20.15
C LYS A 250 -11.36 -1.92 -18.98
N HIS A 251 -10.85 -2.27 -17.81
CA HIS A 251 -10.82 -1.37 -16.65
C HIS A 251 -9.91 -0.16 -16.92
N ARG A 252 -8.73 -0.37 -17.49
CA ARG A 252 -7.82 0.73 -17.88
C ARG A 252 -8.47 1.69 -18.87
N MET A 253 -9.12 1.15 -19.91
CA MET A 253 -9.85 1.97 -20.89
C MET A 253 -11.00 2.75 -20.25
N HIS A 254 -11.82 2.07 -19.45
CA HIS A 254 -12.98 2.70 -18.82
C HIS A 254 -12.58 3.86 -17.90
N ILE A 255 -11.55 3.71 -17.08
CA ILE A 255 -11.16 4.79 -16.18
C ILE A 255 -10.50 5.93 -16.95
N ALA A 256 -9.78 5.66 -18.02
CA ALA A 256 -9.25 6.70 -18.90
C ALA A 256 -10.39 7.52 -19.53
N ASP A 257 -11.46 6.87 -19.99
CA ASP A 257 -12.63 7.55 -20.57
C ASP A 257 -13.40 8.39 -19.53
N VAL A 258 -13.39 7.99 -18.26
CA VAL A 258 -14.11 8.71 -17.19
C VAL A 258 -13.31 9.88 -16.64
N CYS A 259 -11.99 9.79 -16.65
CA CYS A 259 -11.07 10.78 -16.07
C CYS A 259 -10.45 11.73 -17.11
N GLY A 260 -10.57 11.42 -18.42
CA GLY A 260 -10.09 12.26 -19.52
C GLY A 260 -11.15 13.19 -19.99
#